data_9f1cfe46d9dc988de973fe3dc4347c35
#
_entry.id   9f1cfe46d9dc988de973fe3dc4347c35
#
_cell.length_a   1.000
_cell.length_b   1.000
_cell.length_c   1.000
_cell.angle_alpha   90.00
_cell.angle_beta   90.00
_cell.angle_gamma   90.00
#
_symmetry.space_group_name_H-M   'P 1'
#
loop_
_entity.id
_entity.type
_entity.pdbx_description
1 polymer ?
#
loop_
_entity_poly.entity_id
_entity_poly.type
_entity_poly.pdbx_seq_one_letter_code
_entity_poly.pdbx_strand_id
1 'polypeptide(L)'
;MAEYVPGDLFSVNDKTVSSIDKIFSRNERVVCYFETNFGEVVLILVGAIFVGSMHINSIGHITPPYKKEVKQYCFDEPIFFKKGEEFGRFNMGSTVILLSPGSEFANLAMDAKDAIQMGQALSP
;
A
#
# COMPACT_ATOMS: atom_id res chain seq x y z
N MET A 1 7.34 -6.40 9.06
CA MET A 1 6.28 -7.43 8.87
C MET A 1 5.37 -7.00 7.72
N ALA A 2 4.88 -7.94 6.92
CA ALA A 2 3.82 -7.65 5.95
C ALA A 2 2.72 -8.72 6.02
N GLU A 3 1.50 -8.34 5.66
CA GLU A 3 0.33 -9.23 5.69
C GLU A 3 -0.46 -9.10 4.39
N TYR A 4 -0.62 -10.21 3.69
CA TYR A 4 -1.55 -10.30 2.58
C TYR A 4 -2.95 -10.62 3.10
N VAL A 5 -3.91 -9.81 2.71
CA VAL A 5 -5.33 -9.99 3.06
C VAL A 5 -6.11 -10.20 1.77
N PRO A 6 -6.69 -11.39 1.56
CA PRO A 6 -7.51 -11.66 0.39
C PRO A 6 -8.78 -10.81 0.40
N GLY A 7 -9.30 -10.53 -0.77
CA GLY A 7 -10.51 -9.72 -0.91
C GLY A 7 -11.02 -9.66 -2.34
N ASP A 8 -11.93 -8.75 -2.57
CA ASP A 8 -12.47 -8.44 -3.88
C ASP A 8 -11.46 -7.67 -4.73
N LEU A 9 -11.76 -7.49 -6.00
CA LEU A 9 -10.98 -6.72 -6.95
C LEU A 9 -11.85 -5.65 -7.63
N PHE A 10 -12.58 -4.88 -6.85
CA PHE A 10 -13.36 -3.75 -7.39
C PHE A 10 -12.44 -2.69 -7.99
N SER A 11 -12.89 -2.03 -9.04
CA SER A 11 -12.21 -0.84 -9.53
C SER A 11 -12.18 0.24 -8.45
N VAL A 12 -11.05 0.92 -8.30
CA VAL A 12 -10.86 2.01 -7.32
C VAL A 12 -10.97 3.40 -7.95
N ASN A 13 -11.66 3.52 -9.10
CA ASN A 13 -11.98 4.82 -9.67
C ASN A 13 -13.01 5.59 -8.82
N ASP A 14 -13.11 6.90 -9.00
CA ASP A 14 -13.96 7.79 -8.20
C ASP A 14 -15.43 7.38 -8.16
N LYS A 15 -15.97 6.88 -9.29
CA LYS A 15 -17.35 6.42 -9.37
C LYS A 15 -17.59 5.18 -8.51
N THR A 16 -16.70 4.22 -8.56
CA THR A 16 -16.82 2.97 -7.80
C THR A 16 -16.59 3.24 -6.31
N VAL A 17 -15.61 4.07 -5.98
CA VAL A 17 -15.33 4.46 -4.58
C VAL A 17 -16.52 5.18 -3.95
N SER A 18 -17.22 6.04 -4.70
CA SER A 18 -18.41 6.73 -4.20
C SER A 18 -19.66 5.84 -4.13
N SER A 19 -19.70 4.72 -4.83
CA SER A 19 -20.87 3.85 -4.96
C SER A 19 -20.82 2.58 -4.12
N ILE A 20 -19.62 2.12 -3.77
CA ILE A 20 -19.40 0.89 -2.99
C ILE A 20 -18.84 1.25 -1.63
N ASP A 21 -19.61 0.94 -0.59
CA ASP A 21 -19.17 1.18 0.79
C ASP A 21 -17.98 0.31 1.17
N LYS A 22 -17.02 0.91 1.89
CA LYS A 22 -15.82 0.25 2.43
C LYS A 22 -14.95 -0.47 1.39
N ILE A 23 -14.89 0.04 0.17
CA ILE A 23 -14.22 -0.61 -0.96
C ILE A 23 -12.76 -0.97 -0.66
N PHE A 24 -12.01 -0.07 -0.02
CA PHE A 24 -10.59 -0.30 0.31
C PHE A 24 -10.36 -1.39 1.35
N SER A 25 -11.33 -1.62 2.23
CA SER A 25 -11.28 -2.71 3.21
C SER A 25 -11.83 -4.04 2.66
N ARG A 26 -12.51 -4.00 1.52
CA ARG A 26 -13.04 -5.17 0.83
C ARG A 26 -12.09 -5.71 -0.22
N ASN A 27 -11.33 -4.85 -0.87
CA ASN A 27 -10.39 -5.26 -1.90
C ASN A 27 -9.19 -6.02 -1.31
N GLU A 28 -8.67 -6.95 -2.10
CA GLU A 28 -7.38 -7.60 -1.88
C GLU A 28 -6.32 -6.53 -1.57
N ARG A 29 -5.51 -6.76 -0.57
CA ARG A 29 -4.51 -5.79 -0.14
C ARG A 29 -3.32 -6.45 0.55
N VAL A 30 -2.21 -5.71 0.57
CA VAL A 30 -1.05 -6.04 1.38
C VAL A 30 -0.83 -4.92 2.37
N VAL A 31 -0.77 -5.26 3.65
CA VAL A 31 -0.52 -4.33 4.76
C VAL A 31 0.93 -4.51 5.19
N CYS A 32 1.71 -3.44 5.11
CA CYS A 32 3.13 -3.44 5.43
C CYS A 32 3.40 -2.52 6.62
N TYR A 33 4.06 -3.05 7.62
CA TYR A 33 4.36 -2.36 8.88
C TYR A 33 5.83 -1.98 8.91
N PHE A 34 6.11 -0.71 9.17
CA PHE A 34 7.45 -0.15 9.26
C PHE A 34 7.66 0.51 10.61
N GLU A 35 8.80 0.29 11.18
CA GLU A 35 9.30 1.09 12.31
C GLU A 35 10.10 2.25 11.75
N THR A 36 9.79 3.46 12.18
CA THR A 36 10.48 4.69 11.79
C THR A 36 10.88 5.50 13.01
N ASN A 37 11.69 6.53 12.82
CA ASN A 37 12.05 7.47 13.90
C ASN A 37 10.84 8.23 14.46
N PHE A 38 9.70 8.22 13.75
CA PHE A 38 8.45 8.90 14.14
C PHE A 38 7.41 7.94 14.73
N GLY A 39 7.75 6.66 14.85
CA GLY A 39 6.86 5.60 15.28
C GLY A 39 6.50 4.63 14.15
N GLU A 40 5.51 3.78 14.39
CA GLU A 40 5.07 2.80 13.42
C GLU A 40 4.30 3.48 12.27
N VAL A 41 4.71 3.18 11.05
CA VAL A 41 4.03 3.61 9.81
C VAL A 41 3.48 2.39 9.11
N VAL A 42 2.25 2.48 8.62
CA VAL A 42 1.61 1.39 7.88
C VAL A 42 1.34 1.82 6.45
N LEU A 43 1.84 1.04 5.51
CA LEU A 43 1.60 1.22 4.08
C LEU A 43 0.68 0.10 3.60
N ILE A 44 -0.48 0.46 3.04
CA ILE A 44 -1.45 -0.50 2.53
C ILE A 44 -1.49 -0.39 1.01
N LEU A 45 -1.10 -1.47 0.35
CA LEU A 45 -1.16 -1.63 -1.09
C LEU A 45 -2.51 -2.28 -1.44
N VAL A 46 -3.41 -1.55 -2.09
CA VAL A 46 -4.77 -2.03 -2.41
C VAL A 46 -4.82 -2.50 -3.85
N GLY A 47 -5.21 -3.74 -4.07
CA GLY A 47 -5.46 -4.32 -5.39
C GLY A 47 -6.77 -3.83 -6.01
N ALA A 48 -6.90 -4.00 -7.32
CA ALA A 48 -8.10 -3.65 -8.08
C ALA A 48 -8.25 -4.55 -9.31
N ILE A 49 -9.34 -4.41 -10.06
CA ILE A 49 -9.75 -5.32 -11.14
C ILE A 49 -8.65 -5.61 -12.19
N PHE A 50 -7.79 -4.63 -12.47
CA PHE A 50 -6.65 -4.80 -13.40
C PHE A 50 -5.30 -4.89 -12.68
N VAL A 51 -5.30 -4.95 -11.36
CA VAL A 51 -4.12 -4.85 -10.50
C VAL A 51 -3.95 -6.12 -9.68
N GLY A 52 -4.12 -7.26 -10.30
CA GLY A 52 -3.86 -8.55 -9.67
C GLY A 52 -2.37 -8.89 -9.58
N SER A 53 -1.48 -7.90 -9.55
CA SER A 53 -0.04 -8.15 -9.49
C SER A 53 0.67 -7.07 -8.68
N MET A 54 0.95 -7.43 -7.44
CA MET A 54 1.76 -6.64 -6.51
C MET A 54 3.11 -7.34 -6.31
N HIS A 55 4.18 -6.55 -6.33
CA HIS A 55 5.53 -7.01 -6.06
C HIS A 55 6.12 -6.17 -4.94
N ILE A 56 6.66 -6.82 -3.91
CA ILE A 56 7.44 -6.19 -2.84
C ILE A 56 8.85 -6.74 -2.92
N ASN A 57 9.84 -5.87 -2.97
CA ASN A 57 11.23 -6.26 -3.24
C ASN A 57 11.78 -7.30 -2.26
N SER A 58 11.35 -7.25 -1.00
CA SER A 58 11.77 -8.19 0.04
C SER A 58 11.01 -9.53 0.06
N ILE A 59 9.90 -9.63 -0.68
CA ILE A 59 9.00 -10.81 -0.66
C ILE A 59 8.90 -11.45 -2.04
N GLY A 60 9.01 -10.64 -3.09
CA GLY A 60 8.76 -11.03 -4.47
C GLY A 60 7.30 -10.79 -4.89
N HIS A 61 6.83 -11.53 -5.86
CA HIS A 61 5.44 -11.48 -6.30
C HIS A 61 4.50 -12.00 -5.22
N ILE A 62 3.50 -11.20 -4.86
CA ILE A 62 2.51 -11.55 -3.84
C ILE A 62 1.24 -12.08 -4.49
N THR A 63 0.85 -11.56 -5.63
CA THR A 63 -0.36 -11.96 -6.34
C THR A 63 -0.12 -12.29 -7.80
N PRO A 64 -0.93 -13.17 -8.40
CA PRO A 64 -1.75 -14.19 -7.80
C PRO A 64 -0.92 -15.35 -7.28
N PRO A 65 -1.37 -16.21 -6.40
CA PRO A 65 -2.60 -16.95 -6.56
C PRO A 65 -3.63 -16.47 -5.56
N TYR A 66 -4.84 -16.28 -6.02
CA TYR A 66 -6.06 -15.96 -5.29
C TYR A 66 -6.31 -16.93 -4.14
N LYS A 67 -5.41 -16.94 -3.17
CA LYS A 67 -5.62 -17.68 -1.93
C LYS A 67 -6.66 -16.93 -1.11
N LYS A 68 -7.63 -17.66 -0.60
CA LYS A 68 -8.69 -17.13 0.26
C LYS A 68 -8.23 -16.96 1.72
N GLU A 69 -6.94 -17.02 1.97
CA GLU A 69 -6.38 -17.03 3.32
C GLU A 69 -5.42 -15.86 3.52
N VAL A 70 -5.47 -15.28 4.70
CA VAL A 70 -4.51 -14.29 5.15
C VAL A 70 -3.14 -14.95 5.24
N LYS A 71 -2.11 -14.29 4.70
CA LYS A 71 -0.74 -14.76 4.77
C LYS A 71 0.16 -13.68 5.37
N GLN A 72 0.82 -14.02 6.46
CA GLN A 72 1.81 -13.17 7.10
C GLN A 72 3.21 -13.48 6.58
N TYR A 73 3.99 -12.42 6.36
CA TYR A 73 5.41 -12.44 6.01
C TYR A 73 6.18 -11.82 7.17
N CYS A 74 6.81 -12.68 7.96
CA CYS A 74 7.71 -12.28 9.02
C CYS A 74 9.15 -12.44 8.52
N PHE A 75 10.03 -11.59 8.99
CA PHE A 75 11.45 -11.61 8.64
C PHE A 75 12.24 -11.85 9.91
N ASP A 76 13.20 -12.77 9.85
CA ASP A 76 14.06 -13.11 10.98
C ASP A 76 14.99 -11.94 11.34
N GLU A 77 15.39 -11.15 10.33
CA GLU A 77 16.17 -9.94 10.50
C GLU A 77 15.43 -8.71 9.97
N PRO A 78 15.62 -7.53 10.58
CA PRO A 78 15.05 -6.29 10.09
C PRO A 78 15.52 -5.99 8.66
N ILE A 79 14.56 -5.62 7.79
CA ILE A 79 14.85 -5.14 6.44
C ILE A 79 14.78 -3.62 6.46
N PHE A 80 15.87 -2.98 6.05
CA PHE A 80 15.99 -1.54 6.04
C PHE A 80 15.79 -0.99 4.63
N PHE A 81 15.03 0.11 4.54
CA PHE A 81 14.85 0.88 3.31
C PHE A 81 15.40 2.28 3.51
N LYS A 82 16.16 2.76 2.53
CA LYS A 82 16.63 4.14 2.48
C LYS A 82 15.57 5.04 1.89
N LYS A 83 15.61 6.32 2.23
CA LYS A 83 14.74 7.33 1.59
C LYS A 83 14.94 7.29 0.06
N GLY A 84 13.82 7.18 -0.68
CA GLY A 84 13.82 7.07 -2.14
C GLY A 84 14.12 5.68 -2.71
N GLU A 85 14.37 4.69 -1.87
CA GLU A 85 14.54 3.30 -2.31
C GLU A 85 13.19 2.70 -2.71
N GLU A 86 13.17 1.96 -3.82
CA GLU A 86 11.97 1.26 -4.26
C GLU A 86 11.62 0.14 -3.27
N PHE A 87 10.51 0.28 -2.60
CA PHE A 87 9.96 -0.73 -1.70
C PHE A 87 9.25 -1.86 -2.47
N GLY A 88 8.51 -1.49 -3.48
CA GLY A 88 7.71 -2.40 -4.28
C GLY A 88 6.98 -1.67 -5.39
N ARG A 89 6.20 -2.40 -6.15
CA ARG A 89 5.45 -1.85 -7.27
C ARG A 89 4.18 -2.62 -7.56
N PHE A 90 3.26 -1.94 -8.19
CA PHE A 90 2.17 -2.57 -8.92
C PHE A 90 2.59 -2.73 -10.38
N ASN A 91 2.23 -3.82 -11.00
CA ASN A 91 2.46 -3.99 -12.44
C ASN A 91 1.44 -3.21 -13.29
N MET A 92 0.31 -2.84 -12.72
CA MET A 92 -0.68 -1.91 -13.28
C MET A 92 -1.26 -1.06 -12.15
N GLY A 93 -1.65 0.17 -12.44
CA GLY A 93 -2.04 1.19 -11.46
C GLY A 93 -2.95 0.75 -10.33
N SER A 94 -2.89 1.45 -9.20
CA SER A 94 -3.68 1.12 -8.03
C SER A 94 -3.68 2.21 -6.97
N THR A 95 -4.03 1.85 -5.75
CA THR A 95 -4.13 2.76 -4.61
C THR A 95 -3.17 2.35 -3.50
N VAL A 96 -2.50 3.34 -2.94
CA VAL A 96 -1.70 3.21 -1.72
C VAL A 96 -2.34 4.05 -0.63
N ILE A 97 -2.52 3.47 0.56
CA ILE A 97 -2.95 4.17 1.76
C ILE A 97 -1.76 4.20 2.72
N LEU A 98 -1.41 5.38 3.17
CA LEU A 98 -0.36 5.59 4.17
C LEU A 98 -1.00 6.01 5.49
N LEU A 99 -0.72 5.27 6.55
CA LEU A 99 -1.12 5.59 7.92
C LEU A 99 0.14 5.88 8.73
N SER A 100 0.11 6.98 9.48
CA SER A 100 1.22 7.41 10.33
C SER A 100 0.70 7.88 11.69
N PRO A 101 1.38 7.58 12.78
CA PRO A 101 1.09 8.19 14.06
C PRO A 101 1.60 9.64 14.07
N GLY A 102 0.79 10.59 14.51
CA GLY A 102 1.23 11.96 14.73
C GLY A 102 1.06 12.89 13.54
N SER A 103 1.70 14.05 13.63
CA SER A 103 1.50 15.19 12.73
C SER A 103 2.56 15.33 11.63
N GLU A 104 3.51 14.41 11.50
CA GLU A 104 4.61 14.49 10.53
C GLU A 104 4.12 14.55 9.09
N PHE A 105 2.98 13.89 8.80
CA PHE A 105 2.30 13.97 7.51
C PHE A 105 1.11 14.94 7.49
N ALA A 106 0.88 15.71 8.58
CA ALA A 106 -0.20 16.70 8.62
C ALA A 106 0.04 17.87 7.66
N ASN A 107 1.31 18.14 7.34
CA ASN A 107 1.72 19.19 6.41
C ASN A 107 2.19 18.56 5.10
N LEU A 108 1.30 17.86 4.42
CA LEU A 108 1.60 17.38 3.06
C LEU A 108 1.91 18.59 2.16
N ALA A 109 2.92 18.43 1.33
CA ALA A 109 3.31 19.45 0.34
C ALA A 109 2.34 19.53 -0.85
N MET A 110 1.13 19.00 -0.71
CA MET A 110 0.15 18.89 -1.78
C MET A 110 -1.28 18.91 -1.25
N ASP A 111 -2.19 19.38 -2.08
CA ASP A 111 -3.62 19.36 -1.81
C ASP A 111 -4.28 18.04 -2.27
N ALA A 112 -5.49 17.79 -1.79
CA ALA A 112 -6.28 16.65 -2.25
C ALA A 112 -6.52 16.76 -3.77
N LYS A 113 -6.31 15.64 -4.48
CA LYS A 113 -6.41 15.48 -5.94
C LYS A 113 -5.22 16.01 -6.74
N ASP A 114 -4.18 16.52 -6.12
CA ASP A 114 -2.96 16.85 -6.84
C ASP A 114 -2.32 15.58 -7.45
N ALA A 115 -1.76 15.76 -8.64
CA ALA A 115 -0.95 14.72 -9.24
C ALA A 115 0.42 14.66 -8.56
N ILE A 116 0.85 13.46 -8.20
CA ILE A 116 2.17 13.22 -7.63
C ILE A 116 3.04 12.43 -8.61
N GLN A 117 4.33 12.67 -8.55
CA GLN A 117 5.32 11.94 -9.35
C GLN A 117 6.04 10.90 -8.48
N MET A 118 6.45 9.80 -9.10
CA MET A 118 7.29 8.81 -8.43
C MET A 118 8.57 9.45 -7.93
N GLY A 119 8.93 9.22 -6.67
CA GLY A 119 10.08 9.81 -6.01
C GLY A 119 9.86 11.23 -5.48
N GLN A 120 8.70 11.83 -5.70
CA GLN A 120 8.35 13.11 -5.10
C GLN A 120 8.17 12.95 -3.58
N ALA A 121 8.76 13.88 -2.81
CA ALA A 121 8.54 13.92 -1.37
C ALA A 121 7.08 14.29 -1.06
N LEU A 122 6.47 13.59 -0.11
CA LEU A 122 5.10 13.85 0.34
C LEU A 122 5.05 14.94 1.42
N SER A 123 6.16 15.12 2.13
CA SER A 123 6.32 16.17 3.16
C SER A 123 7.64 16.91 2.96
N PRO A 124 7.79 18.10 3.48
CA PRO A 124 9.04 18.86 3.45
C PRO A 124 10.23 18.10 4.05
#